data_ddb690ddd626651c67e534138337fbdc
#
_entry.id   ddb690ddd626651c67e534138337fbdc
#
_cell.length_a   1.000
_cell.length_b   1.000
_cell.length_c   1.000
_cell.angle_alpha   90.00
_cell.angle_beta   90.00
_cell.angle_gamma   90.00
#
_symmetry.space_group_name_H-M   'P 1'
#
loop_
_entity.id
_entity.type
_entity.pdbx_description
1 polymer ?
#
loop_
_entity_poly.entity_id
_entity_poly.type
_entity_poly.pdbx_seq_one_letter_code
_entity_poly.pdbx_strand_id
1 'polypeptide(L)'
;MKDTDWEILYRLYETPNMTKVADMLYISQPSLTKRVKSMEKDFGVKIINRTSKGVKFTPEGEYLAKRAKEYMEFIKDVKHGLYTYKTELEGTIKIGSPYTYSKFELTDVLYRYSQEHKNIKFEIINDQSNNLFRMILENHIELGFVCGDFEGDVDKILVKQNKAYIVSKDPIDLMKLPQMQRIDYKTNDKSKEILDEWWKNTYGNNPPVGMFAGYVEFAWQLVDKGLGYACCFLPEGFEKVYNLCLTPILDDDGNSIIRNTW
;
A
#
# COMPACT_ATOMS: atom_id res chain seq x y z
N MET A 1 2.95 -36.60 -5.03
CA MET A 1 2.77 -35.15 -5.06
C MET A 1 4.04 -34.46 -4.60
N LYS A 2 4.47 -33.33 -5.20
CA LYS A 2 5.69 -32.57 -4.89
C LYS A 2 5.29 -31.18 -4.35
N ASP A 3 6.22 -30.51 -3.67
CA ASP A 3 5.95 -29.15 -3.12
C ASP A 3 5.46 -28.16 -4.20
N THR A 4 6.05 -28.23 -5.39
CA THR A 4 5.61 -27.43 -6.54
C THR A 4 4.17 -27.70 -6.99
N ASP A 5 3.56 -28.83 -6.60
CA ASP A 5 2.17 -29.13 -6.95
C ASP A 5 1.21 -28.35 -6.06
N TRP A 6 1.57 -28.15 -4.78
CA TRP A 6 0.84 -27.29 -3.86
C TRP A 6 0.88 -25.82 -4.32
N GLU A 7 2.05 -25.36 -4.76
CA GLU A 7 2.18 -24.01 -5.32
C GLU A 7 1.32 -23.82 -6.58
N ILE A 8 1.28 -24.81 -7.47
CA ILE A 8 0.41 -24.78 -8.65
C ILE A 8 -1.06 -24.64 -8.27
N LEU A 9 -1.54 -25.40 -7.28
CA LEU A 9 -2.93 -25.34 -6.82
C LEU A 9 -3.26 -23.96 -6.25
N TYR A 10 -2.41 -23.45 -5.39
CA TYR A 10 -2.54 -22.12 -4.79
C TYR A 10 -2.59 -21.02 -5.86
N ARG A 11 -1.62 -20.99 -6.78
CA ARG A 11 -1.56 -19.99 -7.85
C ARG A 11 -2.74 -20.06 -8.82
N LEU A 12 -3.19 -21.28 -9.17
CA LEU A 12 -4.37 -21.46 -10.01
C LEU A 12 -5.66 -21.00 -9.32
N TYR A 13 -5.75 -21.11 -8.00
CA TYR A 13 -6.90 -20.64 -7.25
C TYR A 13 -6.97 -19.11 -7.22
N GLU A 14 -5.84 -18.44 -7.03
CA GLU A 14 -5.75 -16.96 -7.08
C GLU A 14 -5.90 -16.42 -8.51
N THR A 15 -5.29 -17.11 -9.47
CA THR A 15 -5.33 -16.72 -10.89
C THR A 15 -5.85 -17.89 -11.72
N PRO A 16 -7.16 -18.01 -11.98
CA PRO A 16 -7.75 -19.17 -12.67
C PRO A 16 -7.48 -19.15 -14.20
N ASN A 17 -6.19 -19.05 -14.56
CA ASN A 17 -5.70 -19.02 -15.94
C ASN A 17 -4.41 -19.83 -16.08
N MET A 18 -4.50 -20.94 -16.83
CA MET A 18 -3.38 -21.89 -17.00
C MET A 18 -2.14 -21.26 -17.64
N THR A 19 -2.32 -20.35 -18.60
CA THR A 19 -1.18 -19.71 -19.29
C THR A 19 -0.46 -18.76 -18.36
N LYS A 20 -1.21 -17.86 -17.68
CA LYS A 20 -0.62 -16.92 -16.72
C LYS A 20 0.12 -17.62 -15.59
N VAL A 21 -0.46 -18.70 -15.03
CA VAL A 21 0.20 -19.46 -13.95
C VAL A 21 1.42 -20.22 -14.46
N ALA A 22 1.38 -20.75 -15.70
CA ALA A 22 2.56 -21.37 -16.29
C ALA A 22 3.72 -20.37 -16.43
N ASP A 23 3.41 -19.15 -16.90
CA ASP A 23 4.40 -18.06 -17.02
C ASP A 23 4.96 -17.65 -15.66
N MET A 24 4.10 -17.51 -14.62
CA MET A 24 4.53 -17.20 -13.25
C MET A 24 5.49 -18.26 -12.67
N LEU A 25 5.29 -19.52 -13.04
CA LEU A 25 6.09 -20.64 -12.57
C LEU A 25 7.25 -21.01 -13.50
N TYR A 26 7.48 -20.23 -14.55
CA TYR A 26 8.53 -20.47 -15.56
C TYR A 26 8.48 -21.87 -16.18
N ILE A 27 7.27 -22.41 -16.42
CA ILE A 27 7.04 -23.69 -17.09
C ILE A 27 6.11 -23.54 -18.28
N SER A 28 6.12 -24.53 -19.20
CA SER A 28 5.19 -24.54 -20.31
C SER A 28 3.76 -24.89 -19.86
N GLN A 29 2.76 -24.29 -20.47
CA GLN A 29 1.34 -24.58 -20.19
C GLN A 29 0.98 -26.08 -20.37
N PRO A 30 1.53 -26.84 -21.36
CA PRO A 30 1.36 -28.29 -21.41
C PRO A 30 1.93 -29.02 -20.18
N SER A 31 3.09 -28.57 -19.66
CA SER A 31 3.69 -29.13 -18.43
C SER A 31 2.80 -28.90 -17.21
N LEU A 32 2.28 -27.66 -17.06
CA LEU A 32 1.32 -27.33 -15.99
C LEU A 32 0.08 -28.23 -16.08
N THR A 33 -0.48 -28.39 -17.30
CA THR A 33 -1.63 -29.28 -17.53
C THR A 33 -1.34 -30.73 -17.12
N LYS A 34 -0.17 -31.25 -17.49
CA LYS A 34 0.23 -32.62 -17.14
C LYS A 34 0.36 -32.78 -15.62
N ARG A 35 0.86 -31.77 -14.92
CA ARG A 35 0.97 -31.77 -13.43
C ARG A 35 -0.39 -31.78 -12.77
N VAL A 36 -1.32 -30.92 -13.21
CA VAL A 36 -2.70 -30.90 -12.68
C VAL A 36 -3.38 -32.27 -12.89
N LYS A 37 -3.25 -32.87 -14.07
CA LYS A 37 -3.79 -34.23 -14.31
C LYS A 37 -3.14 -35.29 -13.44
N SER A 38 -1.85 -35.17 -13.13
CA SER A 38 -1.18 -36.07 -12.19
C SER A 38 -1.75 -35.94 -10.79
N MET A 39 -1.98 -34.72 -10.31
CA MET A 39 -2.64 -34.47 -9.02
C MET A 39 -4.06 -35.04 -8.96
N GLU A 40 -4.85 -34.83 -10.02
CA GLU A 40 -6.20 -35.42 -10.13
C GLU A 40 -6.16 -36.95 -10.01
N LYS A 41 -5.16 -37.58 -10.63
CA LYS A 41 -4.94 -39.03 -10.52
C LYS A 41 -4.51 -39.46 -9.11
N ASP A 42 -3.58 -38.70 -8.50
CA ASP A 42 -3.03 -39.03 -7.18
C ASP A 42 -4.13 -38.93 -6.09
N PHE A 43 -5.02 -37.95 -6.19
CA PHE A 43 -6.15 -37.76 -5.25
C PHE A 43 -7.43 -38.50 -5.65
N GLY A 44 -7.50 -39.02 -6.85
CA GLY A 44 -8.71 -39.72 -7.37
C GLY A 44 -9.93 -38.79 -7.58
N VAL A 45 -9.70 -37.46 -7.68
CA VAL A 45 -10.75 -36.46 -7.85
C VAL A 45 -10.46 -35.53 -9.02
N LYS A 46 -11.50 -34.94 -9.58
CA LYS A 46 -11.37 -33.86 -10.54
C LYS A 46 -11.10 -32.56 -9.75
N ILE A 47 -10.03 -31.83 -10.12
CA ILE A 47 -9.65 -30.59 -9.43
C ILE A 47 -10.20 -29.37 -10.16
N ILE A 48 -10.04 -29.35 -11.50
CA ILE A 48 -10.48 -28.22 -12.31
C ILE A 48 -11.26 -28.65 -13.55
N ASN A 49 -12.20 -27.81 -13.96
CA ASN A 49 -12.87 -27.86 -15.25
C ASN A 49 -12.36 -26.74 -16.14
N ARG A 50 -12.08 -27.04 -17.41
CA ARG A 50 -11.73 -26.03 -18.40
C ARG A 50 -12.98 -25.36 -18.93
N THR A 51 -12.93 -24.04 -19.05
CA THR A 51 -13.99 -23.24 -19.64
C THR A 51 -13.42 -22.32 -20.72
N SER A 52 -14.26 -21.70 -21.52
CA SER A 52 -13.84 -20.70 -22.50
C SER A 52 -13.20 -19.45 -21.89
N LYS A 53 -13.42 -19.21 -20.57
CA LYS A 53 -12.89 -18.06 -19.83
C LYS A 53 -11.69 -18.41 -18.92
N GLY A 54 -11.18 -19.64 -18.99
CA GLY A 54 -10.09 -20.11 -18.14
C GLY A 54 -10.40 -21.44 -17.45
N VAL A 55 -10.10 -21.57 -16.16
CA VAL A 55 -10.39 -22.76 -15.36
C VAL A 55 -11.38 -22.44 -14.25
N LYS A 56 -12.21 -23.43 -13.90
CA LYS A 56 -13.11 -23.37 -12.74
C LYS A 56 -12.82 -24.57 -11.84
N PHE A 57 -12.61 -24.33 -10.57
CA PHE A 57 -12.40 -25.39 -9.57
C PHE A 57 -13.68 -26.19 -9.35
N THR A 58 -13.52 -27.47 -9.04
CA THR A 58 -14.58 -28.32 -8.48
C THR A 58 -14.66 -28.08 -6.96
N PRO A 59 -15.71 -28.52 -6.25
CA PRO A 59 -15.74 -28.44 -4.79
C PRO A 59 -14.54 -29.12 -4.12
N GLU A 60 -14.12 -30.28 -4.63
CA GLU A 60 -12.94 -31.00 -4.17
C GLU A 60 -11.65 -30.23 -4.49
N GLY A 61 -11.61 -29.61 -5.67
CA GLY A 61 -10.50 -28.75 -6.09
C GLY A 61 -10.36 -27.50 -5.21
N GLU A 62 -11.47 -26.84 -4.85
CA GLU A 62 -11.48 -25.72 -3.91
C GLU A 62 -10.98 -26.11 -2.53
N TYR A 63 -11.39 -27.27 -2.05
CA TYR A 63 -10.88 -27.83 -0.79
C TYR A 63 -9.36 -28.01 -0.84
N LEU A 64 -8.84 -28.64 -1.92
CA LEU A 64 -7.41 -28.86 -2.09
C LEU A 64 -6.64 -27.53 -2.23
N ALA A 65 -7.19 -26.53 -2.92
CA ALA A 65 -6.57 -25.23 -3.06
C ALA A 65 -6.46 -24.48 -1.73
N LYS A 66 -7.47 -24.56 -0.87
CA LYS A 66 -7.41 -24.01 0.50
C LYS A 66 -6.33 -24.69 1.32
N ARG A 67 -6.23 -26.04 1.25
CA ARG A 67 -5.13 -26.78 1.93
C ARG A 67 -3.77 -26.42 1.34
N ALA A 68 -3.70 -26.14 0.04
CA ALA A 68 -2.46 -25.66 -0.59
C ALA A 68 -2.03 -24.31 -0.02
N LYS A 69 -2.96 -23.37 0.18
CA LYS A 69 -2.66 -22.09 0.85
C LYS A 69 -2.08 -22.32 2.25
N GLU A 70 -2.73 -23.11 3.08
CA GLU A 70 -2.27 -23.44 4.44
C GLU A 70 -0.89 -24.10 4.43
N TYR A 71 -0.64 -25.00 3.48
CA TYR A 71 0.66 -25.63 3.32
C TYR A 71 1.75 -24.64 2.96
N MET A 72 1.49 -23.72 2.03
CA MET A 72 2.46 -22.68 1.65
C MET A 72 2.75 -21.73 2.82
N GLU A 73 1.73 -21.34 3.58
CA GLU A 73 1.87 -20.55 4.80
C GLU A 73 2.70 -21.30 5.86
N PHE A 74 2.40 -22.57 6.12
CA PHE A 74 3.18 -23.41 7.05
C PHE A 74 4.67 -23.50 6.66
N ILE A 75 4.98 -23.73 5.38
CA ILE A 75 6.38 -23.78 4.93
C ILE A 75 7.06 -22.41 5.07
N LYS A 76 6.32 -21.31 4.84
CA LYS A 76 6.81 -19.95 5.08
C LYS A 76 7.15 -19.75 6.55
N ASP A 77 6.27 -20.18 7.46
CA ASP A 77 6.47 -20.07 8.91
C ASP A 77 7.65 -20.92 9.40
N VAL A 78 7.80 -22.15 8.88
CA VAL A 78 8.96 -22.99 9.18
C VAL A 78 10.26 -22.33 8.76
N LYS A 79 10.30 -21.77 7.55
CA LYS A 79 11.47 -21.02 7.08
C LYS A 79 11.73 -19.80 7.96
N HIS A 80 10.70 -19.05 8.29
CA HIS A 80 10.80 -17.89 9.18
C HIS A 80 11.31 -18.28 10.56
N GLY A 81 10.76 -19.33 11.17
CA GLY A 81 11.23 -19.84 12.45
C GLY A 81 12.71 -20.25 12.44
N LEU A 82 13.20 -20.83 11.33
CA LEU A 82 14.62 -21.18 11.19
C LEU A 82 15.53 -19.95 11.12
N TYR A 83 15.05 -18.81 10.61
CA TYR A 83 15.83 -17.56 10.63
C TYR A 83 16.07 -17.04 12.06
N THR A 84 15.15 -17.30 13.00
CA THR A 84 15.32 -16.88 14.42
C THR A 84 16.46 -17.61 15.13
N TYR A 85 16.93 -18.75 14.62
CA TYR A 85 18.09 -19.49 15.13
C TYR A 85 19.42 -19.06 14.51
N LYS A 86 19.39 -18.20 13.46
CA LYS A 86 20.62 -17.62 12.92
C LYS A 86 21.10 -16.49 13.83
N THR A 87 22.39 -16.51 14.14
CA THR A 87 23.02 -15.50 15.01
C THR A 87 23.08 -14.11 14.40
N GLU A 88 22.93 -14.00 13.08
CA GLU A 88 22.90 -12.73 12.34
C GLU A 88 21.74 -12.76 11.34
N LEU A 89 20.90 -11.73 11.40
CA LEU A 89 19.85 -11.49 10.42
C LEU A 89 20.49 -11.02 9.10
N GLU A 90 20.18 -11.70 8.01
CA GLU A 90 20.66 -11.35 6.67
C GLU A 90 19.51 -11.43 5.65
N GLY A 91 19.52 -10.60 4.63
CA GLY A 91 18.53 -10.63 3.56
C GLY A 91 18.18 -9.24 3.05
N THR A 92 17.14 -9.16 2.23
CA THR A 92 16.61 -7.89 1.71
C THR A 92 15.15 -7.76 2.14
N ILE A 93 14.79 -6.62 2.71
CA ILE A 93 13.41 -6.25 3.05
C ILE A 93 12.94 -5.24 2.00
N LYS A 94 11.86 -5.57 1.28
CA LYS A 94 11.20 -4.65 0.35
C LYS A 94 10.15 -3.86 1.10
N ILE A 95 10.35 -2.55 1.15
CA ILE A 95 9.49 -1.64 1.90
C ILE A 95 8.78 -0.71 0.92
N GLY A 96 7.46 -0.74 0.93
CA GLY A 96 6.64 0.25 0.25
C GLY A 96 6.38 1.46 1.14
N SER A 97 6.55 2.68 0.62
CA SER A 97 6.31 3.89 1.40
C SER A 97 5.89 5.06 0.52
N PRO A 98 4.94 5.90 0.96
CA PRO A 98 4.68 7.17 0.29
C PRO A 98 5.96 8.03 0.31
N TYR A 99 6.21 8.74 -0.81
CA TYR A 99 7.45 9.52 -0.96
C TYR A 99 7.68 10.49 0.21
N THR A 100 6.63 11.20 0.63
CA THR A 100 6.70 12.14 1.75
C THR A 100 7.11 11.46 3.06
N TYR A 101 6.53 10.27 3.36
CA TYR A 101 6.90 9.50 4.54
C TYR A 101 8.35 9.01 4.47
N SER A 102 8.79 8.53 3.31
CA SER A 102 10.19 8.12 3.09
C SER A 102 11.15 9.27 3.36
N LYS A 103 10.85 10.46 2.84
CA LYS A 103 11.71 11.63 2.94
C LYS A 103 11.84 12.17 4.37
N PHE A 104 10.74 12.24 5.11
CA PHE A 104 10.71 12.93 6.40
C PHE A 104 10.92 12.00 7.61
N GLU A 105 10.60 10.70 7.47
CA GLU A 105 10.49 9.81 8.63
C GLU A 105 11.21 8.48 8.46
N LEU A 106 11.04 7.79 7.33
CA LEU A 106 11.59 6.45 7.12
C LEU A 106 13.13 6.45 7.10
N THR A 107 13.75 7.51 6.62
CA THR A 107 15.22 7.62 6.53
C THR A 107 15.89 7.41 7.88
N ASP A 108 15.39 8.04 8.95
CA ASP A 108 15.97 7.91 10.29
C ASP A 108 15.72 6.53 10.90
N VAL A 109 14.58 5.90 10.59
CA VAL A 109 14.27 4.55 11.01
C VAL A 109 15.23 3.55 10.36
N LEU A 110 15.41 3.64 9.05
CA LEU A 110 16.33 2.77 8.29
C LEU A 110 17.78 2.96 8.73
N TYR A 111 18.19 4.21 8.98
CA TYR A 111 19.55 4.50 9.47
C TYR A 111 19.80 3.77 10.81
N ARG A 112 18.92 3.95 11.81
CA ARG A 112 19.07 3.28 13.12
C ARG A 112 19.10 1.76 12.98
N TYR A 113 18.16 1.19 12.22
CA TYR A 113 18.08 -0.26 12.02
C TYR A 113 19.34 -0.81 11.32
N SER A 114 19.88 -0.10 10.35
CA SER A 114 21.10 -0.51 9.61
C SER A 114 22.37 -0.51 10.47
N GLN A 115 22.41 0.27 11.56
CA GLN A 115 23.54 0.25 12.49
C GLN A 115 23.57 -1.05 13.32
N GLU A 116 22.41 -1.59 13.63
CA GLU A 116 22.27 -2.82 14.45
C GLU A 116 22.31 -4.09 13.58
N HIS A 117 21.83 -4.01 12.33
CA HIS A 117 21.65 -5.15 11.43
C HIS A 117 22.36 -4.94 10.08
N LYS A 118 23.69 -5.02 10.08
CA LYS A 118 24.54 -4.70 8.93
C LYS A 118 24.33 -5.59 7.69
N ASN A 119 23.81 -6.80 7.89
CA ASN A 119 23.58 -7.77 6.81
C ASN A 119 22.18 -7.68 6.21
N ILE A 120 21.32 -6.78 6.72
CA ILE A 120 20.02 -6.48 6.15
C ILE A 120 20.15 -5.40 5.08
N LYS A 121 19.61 -5.67 3.91
CA LYS A 121 19.46 -4.71 2.81
C LYS A 121 18.03 -4.24 2.71
N PHE A 122 17.83 -3.01 2.27
CA PHE A 122 16.50 -2.45 2.03
C PHE A 122 16.32 -2.14 0.55
N GLU A 123 15.16 -2.53 0.02
CA GLU A 123 14.67 -2.10 -1.28
C GLU A 123 13.43 -1.23 -1.03
N ILE A 124 13.52 0.08 -1.31
CA ILE A 124 12.44 1.02 -1.03
C ILE A 124 11.68 1.33 -2.30
N ILE A 125 10.38 1.09 -2.27
CA ILE A 125 9.46 1.37 -3.36
C ILE A 125 8.56 2.52 -2.96
N ASN A 126 8.64 3.63 -3.70
CA ASN A 126 7.79 4.78 -3.45
C ASN A 126 6.60 4.81 -4.42
N ASP A 127 5.39 4.81 -3.86
CA ASP A 127 4.14 4.95 -4.61
C ASP A 127 3.04 5.54 -3.71
N GLN A 128 1.84 5.69 -4.24
CA GLN A 128 0.66 6.08 -3.47
C GLN A 128 0.16 4.92 -2.61
N SER A 129 -0.46 5.26 -1.48
CA SER A 129 -0.91 4.28 -0.48
C SER A 129 -1.85 3.20 -1.04
N ASN A 130 -2.74 3.53 -1.98
CA ASN A 130 -3.61 2.56 -2.62
C ASN A 130 -2.82 1.52 -3.45
N ASN A 131 -1.79 1.93 -4.18
CA ASN A 131 -0.91 1.01 -4.90
C ASN A 131 -0.05 0.18 -3.95
N LEU A 132 0.53 0.82 -2.93
CA LEU A 132 1.34 0.14 -1.91
C LEU A 132 0.51 -0.92 -1.16
N PHE A 133 -0.73 -0.58 -0.78
CA PHE A 133 -1.61 -1.53 -0.11
C PHE A 133 -1.92 -2.74 -1.00
N ARG A 134 -2.16 -2.52 -2.30
CA ARG A 134 -2.31 -3.63 -3.25
C ARG A 134 -1.05 -4.48 -3.35
N MET A 135 0.14 -3.86 -3.38
CA MET A 135 1.42 -4.59 -3.43
C MET A 135 1.64 -5.46 -2.17
N ILE A 136 1.16 -5.02 -0.99
CA ILE A 136 1.16 -5.83 0.24
C ILE A 136 0.25 -7.05 0.06
N LEU A 137 -0.99 -6.84 -0.38
CA LEU A 137 -1.96 -7.94 -0.61
C LEU A 137 -1.46 -8.96 -1.64
N GLU A 138 -0.71 -8.51 -2.64
CA GLU A 138 -0.13 -9.34 -3.69
C GLU A 138 1.24 -9.94 -3.28
N ASN A 139 1.72 -9.71 -2.05
CA ASN A 139 3.03 -10.14 -1.53
C ASN A 139 4.22 -9.67 -2.40
N HIS A 140 4.12 -8.51 -3.04
CA HIS A 140 5.20 -7.90 -3.79
C HIS A 140 6.19 -7.13 -2.90
N ILE A 141 5.73 -6.71 -1.72
CA ILE A 141 6.52 -6.08 -0.65
C ILE A 141 6.20 -6.76 0.67
N GLU A 142 7.18 -6.82 1.56
CA GLU A 142 7.04 -7.46 2.87
C GLU A 142 6.47 -6.51 3.92
N LEU A 143 6.77 -5.21 3.79
CA LEU A 143 6.32 -4.16 4.70
C LEU A 143 5.85 -2.95 3.89
N GLY A 144 4.78 -2.32 4.33
CA GLY A 144 4.29 -1.10 3.71
C GLY A 144 3.82 -0.06 4.72
N PHE A 145 4.29 1.17 4.55
CA PHE A 145 3.70 2.33 5.21
C PHE A 145 2.56 2.86 4.34
N VAL A 146 1.37 2.93 4.91
CA VAL A 146 0.15 3.27 4.17
C VAL A 146 -0.61 4.37 4.89
N CYS A 147 -0.88 5.45 4.18
CA CYS A 147 -1.63 6.60 4.70
C CYS A 147 -3.11 6.49 4.33
N GLY A 148 -3.98 6.41 5.32
CA GLY A 148 -5.43 6.20 5.20
C GLY A 148 -5.84 4.79 5.61
N ASP A 149 -7.14 4.62 5.79
CA ASP A 149 -7.73 3.37 6.27
C ASP A 149 -8.16 2.52 5.07
N PHE A 150 -7.37 1.48 4.79
CA PHE A 150 -7.66 0.48 3.75
C PHE A 150 -8.09 -0.82 4.41
N GLU A 151 -9.03 -1.52 3.80
CA GLU A 151 -9.52 -2.81 4.26
C GLU A 151 -8.85 -3.96 3.51
N GLY A 152 -8.45 -5.01 4.22
CA GLY A 152 -7.82 -6.20 3.65
C GLY A 152 -7.29 -7.13 4.73
N ASP A 153 -6.98 -8.36 4.35
CA ASP A 153 -6.45 -9.41 5.23
C ASP A 153 -4.92 -9.24 5.38
N VAL A 154 -4.54 -8.27 6.21
CA VAL A 154 -3.14 -7.95 6.54
C VAL A 154 -3.03 -7.52 8.00
N ASP A 155 -1.90 -7.80 8.63
CA ASP A 155 -1.57 -7.26 9.94
C ASP A 155 -1.33 -5.76 9.85
N LYS A 156 -1.96 -4.99 10.76
CA LYS A 156 -1.86 -3.53 10.78
C LYS A 156 -1.39 -3.05 12.14
N ILE A 157 -0.40 -2.17 12.13
CA ILE A 157 0.08 -1.46 13.31
C ILE A 157 -0.10 0.03 13.04
N LEU A 158 -0.83 0.73 13.92
CA LEU A 158 -0.95 2.18 13.84
C LEU A 158 0.40 2.81 14.20
N VAL A 159 1.03 3.44 13.21
CA VAL A 159 2.32 4.11 13.38
C VAL A 159 2.12 5.50 13.94
N LYS A 160 1.19 6.26 13.35
CA LYS A 160 0.89 7.64 13.75
C LYS A 160 -0.42 8.17 13.17
N GLN A 161 -0.81 9.34 13.65
CA GLN A 161 -1.92 10.14 13.13
C GLN A 161 -1.40 11.50 12.66
N ASN A 162 -1.61 11.80 11.39
CA ASN A 162 -1.25 13.09 10.81
C ASN A 162 -2.46 14.02 10.83
N LYS A 163 -2.26 15.25 11.25
CA LYS A 163 -3.30 16.29 11.22
C LYS A 163 -3.36 16.97 9.84
N ALA A 164 -4.55 17.40 9.46
CA ALA A 164 -4.78 18.16 8.26
C ALA A 164 -4.59 19.66 8.52
N TYR A 165 -3.98 20.35 7.55
CA TYR A 165 -3.76 21.79 7.59
C TYR A 165 -4.06 22.45 6.25
N ILE A 166 -4.48 23.70 6.32
CA ILE A 166 -4.36 24.64 5.21
C ILE A 166 -2.96 25.23 5.30
N VAL A 167 -2.19 25.06 4.24
CA VAL A 167 -0.83 25.59 4.10
C VAL A 167 -0.86 26.79 3.20
N SER A 168 -0.37 27.92 3.67
CA SER A 168 -0.35 29.19 2.94
C SER A 168 0.96 29.93 3.19
N LYS A 169 1.32 30.87 2.29
CA LYS A 169 2.51 31.71 2.47
C LYS A 169 2.34 32.68 3.63
N ASP A 170 1.21 33.35 3.67
CA ASP A 170 0.84 34.36 4.67
C ASP A 170 -0.39 33.88 5.47
N PRO A 171 -0.68 34.45 6.66
CA PRO A 171 -1.90 34.14 7.40
C PRO A 171 -3.15 34.33 6.54
N ILE A 172 -4.07 33.37 6.62
CA ILE A 172 -5.22 33.28 5.73
C ILE A 172 -6.52 33.45 6.51
N ASP A 173 -7.46 34.18 5.93
CA ASP A 173 -8.83 34.28 6.43
C ASP A 173 -9.67 33.13 5.84
N LEU A 174 -10.11 32.21 6.71
CA LEU A 174 -10.87 31.03 6.30
C LEU A 174 -12.14 31.36 5.52
N MET A 175 -12.79 32.50 5.80
CA MET A 175 -13.99 32.95 5.08
C MET A 175 -13.71 33.31 3.61
N LYS A 176 -12.48 33.61 3.28
CA LYS A 176 -12.04 33.95 1.91
C LYS A 176 -11.54 32.78 1.09
N LEU A 177 -11.33 31.61 1.69
CA LEU A 177 -10.82 30.40 0.99
C LEU A 177 -11.59 30.07 -0.29
N PRO A 178 -12.94 30.12 -0.34
CA PRO A 178 -13.70 29.86 -1.57
C PRO A 178 -13.42 30.83 -2.72
N GLN A 179 -12.79 31.96 -2.44
CA GLN A 179 -12.45 32.99 -3.43
C GLN A 179 -10.97 33.01 -3.78
N MET A 180 -10.15 32.19 -3.06
CA MET A 180 -8.70 32.11 -3.25
C MET A 180 -8.33 30.89 -4.07
N GLN A 181 -7.22 30.97 -4.78
CA GLN A 181 -6.75 29.89 -5.63
C GLN A 181 -6.21 28.72 -4.80
N ARG A 182 -6.86 27.54 -4.91
CA ARG A 182 -6.39 26.31 -4.31
C ARG A 182 -5.41 25.59 -5.24
N ILE A 183 -4.35 25.07 -4.67
CA ILE A 183 -3.37 24.20 -5.34
C ILE A 183 -3.64 22.77 -4.89
N ASP A 184 -4.23 21.98 -5.78
CA ASP A 184 -4.44 20.56 -5.58
C ASP A 184 -3.21 19.76 -6.02
N TYR A 185 -3.10 18.52 -5.52
CA TYR A 185 -2.01 17.64 -5.85
C TYR A 185 -2.46 16.19 -5.92
N LYS A 186 -1.67 15.37 -6.60
CA LYS A 186 -1.92 13.93 -6.65
C LYS A 186 -1.70 13.33 -5.26
N THR A 187 -2.75 12.77 -4.68
CA THR A 187 -2.75 12.07 -3.39
C THR A 187 -3.56 10.78 -3.49
N ASN A 188 -3.52 9.92 -2.46
CA ASN A 188 -4.32 8.72 -2.42
C ASN A 188 -5.81 9.05 -2.16
N ASP A 189 -6.68 8.11 -2.58
CA ASP A 189 -8.13 8.31 -2.56
C ASP A 189 -8.67 8.61 -1.16
N LYS A 190 -8.17 7.91 -0.13
CA LYS A 190 -8.62 8.10 1.26
C LYS A 190 -8.29 9.48 1.82
N SER A 191 -7.08 9.97 1.52
CA SER A 191 -6.70 11.34 1.92
C SER A 191 -7.53 12.40 1.19
N LYS A 192 -7.82 12.15 -0.09
CA LYS A 192 -8.65 13.05 -0.90
C LYS A 192 -10.09 13.10 -0.40
N GLU A 193 -10.70 11.93 -0.14
CA GLU A 193 -12.05 11.80 0.41
C GLU A 193 -12.23 12.64 1.67
N ILE A 194 -11.31 12.51 2.65
CA ILE A 194 -11.37 13.25 3.92
C ILE A 194 -11.33 14.78 3.71
N LEU A 195 -10.42 15.26 2.86
CA LEU A 195 -10.27 16.70 2.62
C LEU A 195 -11.43 17.28 1.78
N ASP A 196 -11.95 16.52 0.82
CA ASP A 196 -13.09 16.94 0.01
C ASP A 196 -14.39 16.94 0.82
N GLU A 197 -14.59 15.97 1.71
CA GLU A 197 -15.71 15.92 2.63
C GLU A 197 -15.72 17.13 3.59
N TRP A 198 -14.55 17.41 4.22
CA TRP A 198 -14.40 18.60 5.05
C TRP A 198 -14.74 19.87 4.27
N TRP A 199 -14.20 20.03 3.07
CA TRP A 199 -14.47 21.22 2.25
C TRP A 199 -15.95 21.38 1.94
N LYS A 200 -16.60 20.29 1.54
CA LYS A 200 -18.03 20.27 1.21
C LYS A 200 -18.89 20.62 2.41
N ASN A 201 -18.56 20.09 3.58
CA ASN A 201 -19.31 20.38 4.82
C ASN A 201 -19.13 21.84 5.25
N THR A 202 -17.94 22.40 5.10
CA THR A 202 -17.62 23.77 5.53
C THR A 202 -18.15 24.83 4.56
N TYR A 203 -18.02 24.62 3.26
CA TYR A 203 -18.31 25.64 2.24
C TYR A 203 -19.46 25.31 1.29
N GLY A 204 -19.98 24.11 1.29
CA GLY A 204 -21.15 23.69 0.51
C GLY A 204 -20.96 23.60 -1.01
N ASN A 205 -19.76 23.84 -1.53
CA ASN A 205 -19.44 23.85 -2.96
C ASN A 205 -18.11 23.13 -3.25
N ASN A 206 -17.74 23.02 -4.52
CA ASN A 206 -16.43 22.50 -4.91
C ASN A 206 -15.34 23.55 -4.67
N PRO A 207 -14.11 23.13 -4.29
CA PRO A 207 -12.99 24.05 -4.11
C PRO A 207 -12.59 24.73 -5.43
N PRO A 208 -12.17 25.99 -5.37
CA PRO A 208 -11.70 26.73 -6.54
C PRO A 208 -10.29 26.29 -6.94
N VAL A 209 -10.18 25.15 -7.59
CA VAL A 209 -8.89 24.58 -8.00
C VAL A 209 -8.31 25.40 -9.16
N GLY A 210 -7.19 26.09 -8.89
CA GLY A 210 -6.49 26.89 -9.88
C GLY A 210 -5.25 26.19 -10.46
N MET A 211 -4.64 25.30 -9.68
CA MET A 211 -3.45 24.54 -10.10
C MET A 211 -3.54 23.09 -9.61
N PHE A 212 -2.88 22.20 -10.33
CA PHE A 212 -2.74 20.80 -9.95
C PHE A 212 -1.26 20.39 -10.02
N ALA A 213 -0.71 19.93 -8.89
CA ALA A 213 0.67 19.45 -8.77
C ALA A 213 0.72 17.93 -8.82
N GLY A 214 1.78 17.37 -9.40
CA GLY A 214 1.97 15.91 -9.48
C GLY A 214 2.22 15.23 -8.11
N TYR A 215 2.67 15.99 -7.11
CA TYR A 215 2.95 15.54 -5.73
C TYR A 215 2.92 16.72 -4.76
N VAL A 216 2.73 16.42 -3.49
CA VAL A 216 2.45 17.44 -2.46
C VAL A 216 3.62 18.39 -2.21
N GLU A 217 4.85 17.94 -2.28
CA GLU A 217 6.04 18.81 -2.08
C GLU A 217 6.13 19.90 -3.15
N PHE A 218 5.73 19.60 -4.38
CA PHE A 218 5.66 20.62 -5.42
C PHE A 218 4.53 21.62 -5.13
N ALA A 219 3.40 21.17 -4.62
CA ALA A 219 2.35 22.07 -4.16
C ALA A 219 2.83 23.00 -3.06
N TRP A 220 3.62 22.53 -2.09
CA TRP A 220 4.21 23.39 -1.04
C TRP A 220 5.18 24.43 -1.61
N GLN A 221 5.97 24.09 -2.64
CA GLN A 221 6.84 25.05 -3.32
C GLN A 221 6.03 26.14 -4.04
N LEU A 222 4.89 25.79 -4.66
CA LEU A 222 4.01 26.76 -5.29
C LEU A 222 3.35 27.67 -4.24
N VAL A 223 2.96 27.13 -3.09
CA VAL A 223 2.46 27.90 -1.94
C VAL A 223 3.52 28.87 -1.43
N ASP A 224 4.77 28.45 -1.29
CA ASP A 224 5.90 29.30 -0.88
C ASP A 224 6.11 30.51 -1.84
N LYS A 225 5.83 30.32 -3.12
CA LYS A 225 5.85 31.38 -4.11
C LYS A 225 4.61 32.29 -4.08
N GLY A 226 3.62 32.01 -3.19
CA GLY A 226 2.40 32.80 -3.06
C GLY A 226 1.39 32.58 -4.16
N LEU A 227 1.44 31.41 -4.85
CA LEU A 227 0.54 31.10 -5.97
C LEU A 227 -0.83 30.57 -5.51
N GLY A 228 -1.06 30.46 -4.21
CA GLY A 228 -2.29 29.98 -3.63
C GLY A 228 -2.07 29.27 -2.29
N TYR A 229 -3.03 28.45 -1.88
CA TYR A 229 -2.96 27.63 -0.68
C TYR A 229 -3.17 26.15 -1.03
N ALA A 230 -2.76 25.26 -0.13
CA ALA A 230 -3.01 23.82 -0.26
C ALA A 230 -3.64 23.26 1.03
N CYS A 231 -4.55 22.29 0.91
CA CYS A 231 -5.07 21.51 2.03
C CYS A 231 -4.36 20.15 2.05
N CYS A 232 -3.65 19.82 3.12
CA CYS A 232 -2.88 18.59 3.17
C CYS A 232 -2.63 18.08 4.58
N PHE A 233 -2.33 16.77 4.68
CA PHE A 233 -1.81 16.16 5.89
C PHE A 233 -0.30 16.36 5.92
N LEU A 234 0.22 16.92 7.01
CA LEU A 234 1.63 17.26 7.11
C LEU A 234 2.45 16.13 7.76
N PRO A 235 3.68 15.88 7.25
CA PRO A 235 4.63 15.01 7.91
C PRO A 235 5.20 15.68 9.17
N GLU A 236 5.74 14.87 10.05
CA GLU A 236 6.53 15.38 11.17
C GLU A 236 7.80 16.08 10.65
N GLY A 237 8.15 17.20 11.29
CA GLY A 237 9.32 17.98 10.87
C GLY A 237 9.08 18.90 9.67
N PHE A 238 7.86 19.02 9.16
CA PHE A 238 7.52 19.93 8.07
C PHE A 238 8.01 21.36 8.33
N GLU A 239 7.76 21.89 9.54
CA GLU A 239 8.14 23.26 9.94
C GLU A 239 9.67 23.51 10.00
N LYS A 240 10.45 22.43 10.06
CA LYS A 240 11.93 22.54 9.99
C LYS A 240 12.44 22.80 8.57
N VAL A 241 11.62 22.49 7.57
CA VAL A 241 11.99 22.54 6.15
C VAL A 241 11.29 23.71 5.45
N TYR A 242 10.06 24.01 5.83
CA TYR A 242 9.22 25.02 5.20
C TYR A 242 8.78 26.08 6.20
N ASN A 243 9.01 27.35 5.86
CA ASN A 243 8.53 28.50 6.62
C ASN A 243 7.20 28.99 6.06
N LEU A 244 6.12 28.21 6.26
CA LEU A 244 4.80 28.48 5.76
C LEU A 244 3.80 28.60 6.91
N CYS A 245 2.73 29.36 6.71
CA CYS A 245 1.65 29.48 7.67
C CYS A 245 0.78 28.21 7.65
N LEU A 246 0.51 27.66 8.83
CA LEU A 246 -0.28 26.46 9.03
C LEU A 246 -1.56 26.80 9.79
N THR A 247 -2.71 26.63 9.14
CA THR A 247 -4.02 26.76 9.79
C THR A 247 -4.63 25.37 9.93
N PRO A 248 -4.91 24.88 11.17
CA PRO A 248 -5.50 23.56 11.37
C PRO A 248 -6.84 23.42 10.67
N ILE A 249 -7.09 22.29 10.06
CA ILE A 249 -8.40 21.89 9.54
C ILE A 249 -9.12 21.16 10.66
N LEU A 250 -10.29 21.71 11.06
CA LEU A 250 -11.09 21.19 12.17
C LEU A 250 -12.42 20.65 11.65
N ASP A 251 -12.99 19.68 12.36
CA ASP A 251 -14.38 19.23 12.19
C ASP A 251 -15.37 20.18 12.86
N ASP A 252 -16.66 19.87 12.77
CA ASP A 252 -17.75 20.69 13.35
C ASP A 252 -17.70 20.77 14.89
N ASP A 253 -17.05 19.80 15.55
CA ASP A 253 -16.85 19.75 16.99
C ASP A 253 -15.55 20.46 17.43
N GLY A 254 -14.77 21.00 16.50
CA GLY A 254 -13.51 21.70 16.76
C GLY A 254 -12.31 20.78 16.95
N ASN A 255 -12.42 19.49 16.61
CA ASN A 255 -11.31 18.56 16.64
C ASN A 255 -10.48 18.61 15.35
N SER A 256 -9.18 18.40 15.45
CA SER A 256 -8.35 18.31 14.25
C SER A 256 -8.76 17.12 13.38
N ILE A 257 -8.95 17.36 12.09
CA ILE A 257 -9.10 16.27 11.12
C ILE A 257 -7.78 15.51 11.01
N ILE A 258 -7.85 14.21 11.16
CA ILE A 258 -6.69 13.32 11.19
C ILE A 258 -6.74 12.28 10.09
N ARG A 259 -5.57 11.75 9.75
CA ARG A 259 -5.39 10.60 8.87
C ARG A 259 -4.42 9.63 9.53
N ASN A 260 -4.81 8.37 9.62
CA ASN A 260 -3.96 7.31 10.13
C ASN A 260 -2.83 6.97 9.15
N THR A 261 -1.67 6.62 9.68
CA THR A 261 -0.57 5.97 8.96
C THR A 261 -0.32 4.63 9.64
N TRP A 262 -0.45 3.60 8.87
CA TRP A 262 -0.27 2.21 9.26
C TRP A 262 1.05 1.66 8.76
#